data_4214ade5a97c6d03181c5fd9bfdd69b2
#
_entry.id   4214ade5a97c6d03181c5fd9bfdd69b2
#
_cell.length_a   1.000
_cell.length_b   1.000
_cell.length_c   1.000
_cell.angle_alpha   90.00
_cell.angle_beta   90.00
_cell.angle_gamma   90.00
#
_symmetry.space_group_name_H-M   'P 1'
#
loop_
_entity.id
_entity.type
_entity.pdbx_description
1 polymer ?
#
loop_
_entity_poly.entity_id
_entity_poly.type
_entity_poly.pdbx_seq_one_letter_code
_entity_poly.pdbx_strand_id
1 'polypeptide(L)'
;MEILSVAAAAEKIRRYLKGNIFSPYFVVSDGAKECAELKKFFSGTLAQVYISNFCAGDSPIDEDLLVERLGALKRDAICFGLGEYIYFTAKEDILRRLQEREFKHKLIFVCSGVTNLLEQFAEEDSKFRANQICRVEGSGSFSVVSYSANLNVPTDAKDFSELLRLAENGQRMISVQTDLPLENVHEINSFYDAIKYREPDFSAPLDALNSQQWQEYFSDENCAGYPPEHWRSFAAGFKGKILNQYLKFVFERSTRYEDYRRNLFLALFDADEKVFEEFYALRKAAVKNISSQYLSEYVARAEKFSADAVKYLTDNTAKERRAMIRVVQGREKVPAALEKKYPALADYLADFDYGKAELTEYFRRYRKIKLLNFDDENFKRRVNELALRRPFNRFETRQKLLERFNGNAKLYWLDALGVEFCGYIQARASQFGLHAKVEIARADLPTLTSQNKNFYDDWRGDRFAKNQRLDDLKHSQEKFDADGKCSAPTYIDAELEIIASAVEEIKNSLAVRDAEKVILTSDHGASRLAVMYGRENKFKMRSVGEHSGRCCPINDLDARPDCASEENGYWVLANYDRFSGGRLSSVEVHGGATLEEILVPVIEFSLAGVETPAAEKIPAPLENLDEGFDFFE
;
A
#
# COMPACT_ATOMS: atom_id res chain seq x y z
N MET A 1 -0.82 -19.77 5.16
CA MET A 1 -2.07 -20.24 5.88
C MET A 1 -2.17 -21.76 5.90
N GLU A 2 -2.82 -22.33 6.94
CA GLU A 2 -3.15 -23.76 6.98
C GLU A 2 -4.21 -24.10 5.92
N ILE A 3 -3.97 -25.16 5.14
CA ILE A 3 -4.93 -25.63 4.12
C ILE A 3 -5.95 -26.54 4.79
N LEU A 4 -7.21 -26.23 4.65
CA LEU A 4 -8.33 -26.91 5.32
C LEU A 4 -9.18 -27.69 4.32
N SER A 5 -9.80 -28.77 4.79
CA SER A 5 -10.92 -29.37 4.06
C SER A 5 -12.15 -28.44 4.07
N VAL A 6 -13.07 -28.62 3.13
CA VAL A 6 -14.33 -27.86 3.10
C VAL A 6 -15.11 -27.95 4.41
N ALA A 7 -15.14 -29.14 5.04
CA ALA A 7 -15.80 -29.35 6.32
C ALA A 7 -15.15 -28.55 7.47
N ALA A 8 -13.83 -28.52 7.53
CA ALA A 8 -13.09 -27.75 8.53
C ALA A 8 -13.27 -26.24 8.33
N ALA A 9 -13.26 -25.78 7.10
CA ALA A 9 -13.53 -24.39 6.76
C ALA A 9 -14.97 -23.99 7.15
N ALA A 10 -15.95 -24.85 6.85
CA ALA A 10 -17.34 -24.63 7.24
C ALA A 10 -17.50 -24.50 8.76
N GLU A 11 -16.74 -25.25 9.55
CA GLU A 11 -16.75 -25.12 11.01
C GLU A 11 -16.12 -23.79 11.49
N LYS A 12 -15.04 -23.34 10.87
CA LYS A 12 -14.47 -21.99 11.13
C LYS A 12 -15.47 -20.88 10.81
N ILE A 13 -16.17 -20.98 9.67
CA ILE A 13 -17.24 -20.04 9.29
C ILE A 13 -18.36 -20.03 10.34
N ARG A 14 -18.79 -21.19 10.82
CA ARG A 14 -19.83 -21.27 11.88
C ARG A 14 -19.39 -20.61 13.18
N ARG A 15 -18.10 -20.73 13.55
CA ARG A 15 -17.56 -20.04 14.74
C ARG A 15 -17.56 -18.53 14.53
N TYR A 16 -17.13 -18.06 13.35
CA TYR A 16 -17.20 -16.65 13.00
C TYR A 16 -18.65 -16.12 13.08
N LEU A 17 -19.63 -16.87 12.55
CA LEU A 17 -21.05 -16.48 12.60
C LEU A 17 -21.60 -16.35 14.02
N LYS A 18 -21.10 -17.13 14.96
CA LYS A 18 -21.47 -17.08 16.40
C LYS A 18 -20.69 -16.04 17.21
N GLY A 19 -19.57 -15.54 16.69
CA GLY A 19 -18.71 -14.58 17.38
C GLY A 19 -19.25 -13.14 17.32
N ASN A 20 -18.49 -12.20 17.89
CA ASN A 20 -18.81 -10.77 17.94
C ASN A 20 -17.99 -9.94 16.92
N ILE A 21 -17.35 -10.58 15.96
CA ILE A 21 -16.59 -9.91 14.90
C ILE A 21 -17.53 -9.65 13.73
N PHE A 22 -17.65 -8.41 13.30
CA PHE A 22 -18.49 -7.97 12.18
C PHE A 22 -17.69 -7.54 10.94
N SER A 23 -16.37 -7.51 11.02
CA SER A 23 -15.53 -7.41 9.84
C SER A 23 -15.64 -8.68 8.98
N PRO A 24 -15.55 -8.58 7.66
CA PRO A 24 -15.76 -9.72 6.77
C PRO A 24 -14.81 -10.89 7.00
N TYR A 25 -15.29 -12.09 6.68
CA TYR A 25 -14.52 -13.32 6.70
C TYR A 25 -14.23 -13.79 5.27
N PHE A 26 -12.97 -14.10 4.98
CA PHE A 26 -12.54 -14.51 3.65
C PHE A 26 -12.22 -16.01 3.62
N VAL A 27 -12.70 -16.69 2.62
CA VAL A 27 -12.42 -18.10 2.33
C VAL A 27 -11.77 -18.18 0.98
N VAL A 28 -10.52 -18.61 0.95
CA VAL A 28 -9.70 -18.69 -0.26
C VAL A 28 -9.73 -20.10 -0.81
N SER A 29 -10.13 -20.28 -2.04
CA SER A 29 -10.05 -21.56 -2.73
C SER A 29 -10.04 -21.38 -4.25
N ASP A 30 -9.05 -21.96 -4.92
CA ASP A 30 -9.00 -21.99 -6.37
C ASP A 30 -9.74 -23.22 -6.97
N GLY A 31 -10.20 -24.14 -6.11
CA GLY A 31 -10.94 -25.33 -6.51
C GLY A 31 -12.41 -25.03 -6.81
N ALA A 32 -12.84 -25.21 -8.07
CA ALA A 32 -14.25 -25.04 -8.46
C ALA A 32 -15.21 -25.96 -7.70
N LYS A 33 -14.78 -27.20 -7.43
CA LYS A 33 -15.55 -28.18 -6.69
C LYS A 33 -15.75 -27.76 -5.23
N GLU A 34 -14.69 -27.32 -4.57
CA GLU A 34 -14.68 -26.90 -3.19
C GLU A 34 -15.54 -25.63 -2.98
N CYS A 35 -15.49 -24.68 -3.91
CA CYS A 35 -16.36 -23.52 -3.92
C CYS A 35 -17.83 -23.92 -4.07
N ALA A 36 -18.15 -24.88 -4.95
CA ALA A 36 -19.49 -25.40 -5.13
C ALA A 36 -20.02 -26.15 -3.88
N GLU A 37 -19.16 -26.89 -3.19
CA GLU A 37 -19.48 -27.56 -1.94
C GLU A 37 -19.77 -26.54 -0.82
N LEU A 38 -18.96 -25.47 -0.68
CA LEU A 38 -19.23 -24.37 0.26
C LEU A 38 -20.56 -23.67 -0.04
N LYS A 39 -20.85 -23.40 -1.32
CA LYS A 39 -22.11 -22.82 -1.77
C LYS A 39 -23.30 -23.68 -1.36
N LYS A 40 -23.22 -24.99 -1.56
CA LYS A 40 -24.25 -25.96 -1.17
C LYS A 40 -24.38 -26.04 0.35
N PHE A 41 -23.27 -26.00 1.08
CA PHE A 41 -23.25 -26.14 2.53
C PHE A 41 -24.02 -25.04 3.25
N PHE A 42 -23.98 -23.81 2.74
CA PHE A 42 -24.62 -22.66 3.35
C PHE A 42 -25.91 -22.20 2.64
N SER A 43 -26.38 -22.90 1.61
CA SER A 43 -27.55 -22.51 0.80
C SER A 43 -28.85 -22.33 1.58
N GLY A 44 -29.01 -23.03 2.71
CA GLY A 44 -30.22 -22.95 3.55
C GLY A 44 -30.12 -21.99 4.75
N THR A 45 -28.93 -21.46 5.04
CA THR A 45 -28.65 -20.70 6.27
C THR A 45 -28.24 -19.24 6.03
N LEU A 46 -27.56 -18.95 4.94
CA LEU A 46 -27.06 -17.63 4.58
C LEU A 46 -27.70 -17.12 3.28
N ALA A 47 -27.81 -15.80 3.16
CA ALA A 47 -28.10 -15.21 1.87
C ALA A 47 -26.95 -15.44 0.91
N GLN A 48 -27.21 -15.87 -0.31
CA GLN A 48 -26.19 -15.95 -1.35
C GLN A 48 -26.17 -14.65 -2.14
N VAL A 49 -25.01 -14.04 -2.24
CA VAL A 49 -24.76 -12.78 -2.95
C VAL A 49 -23.71 -13.02 -4.01
N TYR A 50 -23.98 -12.57 -5.21
CA TYR A 50 -23.07 -12.67 -6.36
C TYR A 50 -22.65 -11.28 -6.77
N ILE A 51 -21.36 -11.02 -6.87
CA ILE A 51 -20.82 -9.71 -7.22
C ILE A 51 -21.21 -9.32 -8.65
N SER A 52 -21.35 -10.29 -9.54
CA SER A 52 -21.86 -10.06 -10.90
C SER A 52 -23.25 -9.38 -10.94
N ASN A 53 -24.10 -9.60 -9.92
CA ASN A 53 -25.40 -8.95 -9.85
C ASN A 53 -25.33 -7.43 -9.60
N PHE A 54 -24.17 -6.92 -9.23
CA PHE A 54 -23.93 -5.49 -9.05
C PHE A 54 -23.27 -4.85 -10.27
N CYS A 55 -22.78 -5.65 -11.22
CA CYS A 55 -22.20 -5.20 -12.47
C CYS A 55 -23.28 -5.08 -13.56
N ALA A 56 -23.06 -4.25 -14.55
CA ALA A 56 -23.99 -4.04 -15.65
C ALA A 56 -23.26 -4.04 -17.01
N GLY A 57 -23.42 -5.11 -17.79
CA GLY A 57 -22.72 -5.26 -19.07
C GLY A 57 -21.21 -5.19 -18.87
N ASP A 58 -20.53 -4.33 -19.62
CA ASP A 58 -19.09 -4.07 -19.51
C ASP A 58 -18.72 -3.03 -18.45
N SER A 59 -19.64 -2.70 -17.54
CA SER A 59 -19.37 -1.76 -16.46
C SER A 59 -19.19 -2.52 -15.14
N PRO A 60 -17.94 -2.78 -14.71
CA PRO A 60 -17.65 -3.26 -13.36
C PRO A 60 -18.20 -2.27 -12.33
N ILE A 61 -18.74 -2.77 -11.24
CA ILE A 61 -19.21 -1.88 -10.17
C ILE A 61 -18.04 -1.07 -9.61
N ASP A 62 -18.30 0.19 -9.28
CA ASP A 62 -17.39 1.00 -8.51
C ASP A 62 -17.18 0.42 -7.10
N GLU A 63 -15.96 0.52 -6.56
CA GLU A 63 -15.60 -0.10 -5.29
C GLU A 63 -16.37 0.48 -4.10
N ASP A 64 -16.57 1.80 -4.06
CA ASP A 64 -17.31 2.45 -2.98
C ASP A 64 -18.79 2.05 -3.04
N LEU A 65 -19.34 2.02 -4.24
CA LEU A 65 -20.72 1.57 -4.46
C LEU A 65 -20.89 0.08 -4.10
N LEU A 66 -19.88 -0.76 -4.39
CA LEU A 66 -19.90 -2.17 -3.97
C LEU A 66 -19.93 -2.30 -2.44
N VAL A 67 -19.06 -1.57 -1.75
CA VAL A 67 -19.02 -1.57 -0.28
C VAL A 67 -20.33 -1.04 0.32
N GLU A 68 -20.94 -0.02 -0.28
CA GLU A 68 -22.25 0.50 0.12
C GLU A 68 -23.36 -0.56 -0.06
N ARG A 69 -23.41 -1.19 -1.22
CA ARG A 69 -24.40 -2.23 -1.54
C ARG A 69 -24.30 -3.43 -0.60
N LEU A 70 -23.08 -3.86 -0.29
CA LEU A 70 -22.84 -4.93 0.68
C LEU A 70 -23.26 -4.50 2.10
N GLY A 71 -23.02 -3.24 2.47
CA GLY A 71 -23.46 -2.67 3.75
C GLY A 71 -24.98 -2.53 3.89
N ALA A 72 -25.73 -2.49 2.80
CA ALA A 72 -27.18 -2.41 2.76
C ALA A 72 -27.88 -3.78 2.87
N LEU A 73 -27.15 -4.88 2.93
CA LEU A 73 -27.72 -6.23 3.11
C LEU A 73 -28.46 -6.31 4.45
N LYS A 74 -29.56 -7.07 4.46
CA LYS A 74 -30.49 -7.15 5.60
C LYS A 74 -30.32 -8.38 6.49
N ARG A 75 -29.37 -9.25 6.16
CA ARG A 75 -29.05 -10.49 6.89
C ARG A 75 -27.65 -10.97 6.55
N ASP A 76 -27.12 -11.87 7.36
CA ASP A 76 -25.84 -12.50 7.13
C ASP A 76 -25.79 -13.18 5.75
N ALA A 77 -24.66 -13.03 5.06
CA ALA A 77 -24.52 -13.44 3.68
C ALA A 77 -23.20 -14.15 3.39
N ILE A 78 -23.24 -15.05 2.42
CA ILE A 78 -22.07 -15.61 1.76
C ILE A 78 -22.00 -15.03 0.33
N CYS A 79 -20.86 -14.42 0.02
CA CYS A 79 -20.65 -13.65 -1.19
C CYS A 79 -19.66 -14.39 -2.11
N PHE A 80 -19.98 -14.46 -3.39
CA PHE A 80 -19.17 -15.09 -4.43
C PHE A 80 -18.78 -14.04 -5.49
N GLY A 81 -17.63 -14.24 -6.12
CA GLY A 81 -17.20 -13.42 -7.24
C GLY A 81 -16.27 -12.25 -6.88
N LEU A 82 -15.99 -11.99 -5.60
CA LEU A 82 -15.09 -10.91 -5.22
C LEU A 82 -13.64 -11.20 -5.67
N GLY A 83 -13.17 -12.44 -5.48
CA GLY A 83 -11.84 -12.84 -5.92
C GLY A 83 -11.71 -12.74 -7.43
N GLU A 84 -12.69 -13.25 -8.15
CA GLU A 84 -12.79 -13.20 -9.60
C GLU A 84 -12.87 -11.76 -10.13
N TYR A 85 -13.64 -10.91 -9.46
CA TYR A 85 -13.72 -9.49 -9.78
C TYR A 85 -12.35 -8.81 -9.66
N ILE A 86 -11.64 -9.03 -8.55
CA ILE A 86 -10.29 -8.49 -8.34
C ILE A 86 -9.33 -9.07 -9.39
N TYR A 87 -9.42 -10.39 -9.64
CA TYR A 87 -8.55 -11.07 -10.60
C TYR A 87 -8.64 -10.46 -12.01
N PHE A 88 -9.85 -10.12 -12.46
CA PHE A 88 -10.08 -9.57 -13.80
C PHE A 88 -9.93 -8.04 -13.89
N THR A 89 -10.01 -7.31 -12.78
CA THR A 89 -9.99 -5.84 -12.81
C THR A 89 -8.78 -5.21 -12.15
N ALA A 90 -7.93 -6.02 -11.48
CA ALA A 90 -6.81 -5.59 -10.65
C ALA A 90 -7.18 -4.58 -9.53
N LYS A 91 -8.47 -4.49 -9.16
CA LYS A 91 -8.96 -3.58 -8.12
C LYS A 91 -8.77 -4.19 -6.72
N GLU A 92 -7.54 -4.26 -6.27
CA GLU A 92 -7.14 -4.90 -5.02
C GLU A 92 -7.53 -4.09 -3.76
N ASP A 93 -7.64 -2.77 -3.89
CA ASP A 93 -7.99 -1.87 -2.79
C ASP A 93 -9.34 -2.18 -2.13
N ILE A 94 -10.24 -2.83 -2.85
CA ILE A 94 -11.53 -3.27 -2.32
C ILE A 94 -11.39 -4.19 -1.10
N LEU A 95 -10.36 -5.04 -1.06
CA LEU A 95 -10.11 -5.94 0.08
C LEU A 95 -9.88 -5.14 1.36
N ARG A 96 -9.04 -4.11 1.27
CA ARG A 96 -8.73 -3.25 2.40
C ARG A 96 -9.95 -2.46 2.86
N ARG A 97 -10.70 -1.87 1.93
CA ARG A 97 -11.94 -1.14 2.22
C ARG A 97 -12.99 -2.02 2.91
N LEU A 98 -13.08 -3.30 2.50
CA LEU A 98 -13.98 -4.27 3.14
C LEU A 98 -13.48 -4.67 4.54
N GLN A 99 -12.19 -4.86 4.72
CA GLN A 99 -11.59 -5.25 5.99
C GLN A 99 -11.69 -4.16 7.06
N GLU A 100 -11.52 -2.90 6.67
CA GLU A 100 -11.58 -1.73 7.56
C GLU A 100 -13.01 -1.38 7.99
N ARG A 101 -14.03 -1.96 7.34
CA ARG A 101 -15.44 -1.63 7.61
C ARG A 101 -16.11 -2.68 8.49
N GLU A 102 -16.77 -2.22 9.55
CA GLU A 102 -17.73 -3.02 10.27
C GLU A 102 -19.11 -2.97 9.59
N PHE A 103 -19.67 -4.13 9.34
CA PHE A 103 -20.98 -4.30 8.71
C PHE A 103 -22.05 -4.57 9.76
N LYS A 104 -23.31 -4.25 9.45
CA LYS A 104 -24.46 -4.60 10.31
C LYS A 104 -24.71 -6.11 10.38
N HIS A 105 -24.32 -6.81 9.34
CA HIS A 105 -24.50 -8.25 9.17
C HIS A 105 -23.17 -8.89 8.80
N LYS A 106 -23.01 -10.15 9.12
CA LYS A 106 -21.78 -10.89 8.84
C LYS A 106 -21.68 -11.27 7.38
N LEU A 107 -20.54 -10.98 6.78
CA LEU A 107 -20.24 -11.26 5.39
C LEU A 107 -19.11 -12.30 5.29
N ILE A 108 -19.32 -13.31 4.49
CA ILE A 108 -18.31 -14.32 4.14
C ILE A 108 -18.05 -14.21 2.66
N PHE A 109 -16.82 -13.94 2.26
CA PHE A 109 -16.41 -13.91 0.87
C PHE A 109 -15.69 -15.20 0.50
N VAL A 110 -16.20 -15.92 -0.50
CA VAL A 110 -15.50 -17.05 -1.13
C VAL A 110 -14.77 -16.50 -2.35
N CYS A 111 -13.44 -16.54 -2.32
CA CYS A 111 -12.57 -15.90 -3.30
C CYS A 111 -11.75 -16.95 -4.06
N SER A 112 -11.72 -16.84 -5.39
CA SER A 112 -10.84 -17.63 -6.26
C SER A 112 -9.98 -16.72 -7.13
N GLY A 113 -8.83 -17.22 -7.58
CA GLY A 113 -7.91 -16.51 -8.46
C GLY A 113 -7.01 -15.49 -7.77
N VAL A 114 -7.23 -15.22 -6.49
CA VAL A 114 -6.49 -14.22 -5.69
C VAL A 114 -5.83 -14.83 -4.46
N THR A 115 -5.51 -16.11 -4.50
CA THR A 115 -4.92 -16.84 -3.37
C THR A 115 -3.63 -16.18 -2.89
N ASN A 116 -2.71 -15.86 -3.80
CA ASN A 116 -1.43 -15.23 -3.44
C ASN A 116 -1.62 -13.83 -2.83
N LEU A 117 -2.58 -13.05 -3.36
CA LEU A 117 -2.90 -11.72 -2.84
C LEU A 117 -3.44 -11.81 -1.40
N LEU A 118 -4.40 -12.71 -1.15
CA LEU A 118 -4.99 -12.87 0.18
C LEU A 118 -4.02 -13.53 1.18
N GLU A 119 -3.09 -14.37 0.72
CA GLU A 119 -2.00 -14.87 1.56
C GLU A 119 -1.05 -13.74 1.96
N GLN A 120 -0.70 -12.86 1.05
CA GLN A 120 0.10 -11.68 1.34
C GLN A 120 -0.61 -10.77 2.35
N PHE A 121 -1.90 -10.49 2.17
CA PHE A 121 -2.71 -9.75 3.14
C PHE A 121 -2.70 -10.41 4.53
N ALA A 122 -2.82 -11.73 4.58
CA ALA A 122 -2.78 -12.47 5.83
C ALA A 122 -1.38 -12.50 6.49
N GLU A 123 -0.33 -12.29 5.72
CA GLU A 123 1.03 -12.14 6.25
C GLU A 123 1.25 -10.74 6.83
N GLU A 124 0.59 -9.75 6.28
CA GLU A 124 0.69 -8.34 6.68
C GLU A 124 -0.13 -8.01 7.95
N ASP A 125 -1.19 -8.75 8.24
CA ASP A 125 -2.05 -8.55 9.41
C ASP A 125 -2.32 -9.86 10.18
N SER A 126 -1.72 -9.96 11.36
CA SER A 126 -1.86 -11.16 12.22
C SER A 126 -3.27 -11.35 12.78
N LYS A 127 -4.03 -10.27 13.02
CA LYS A 127 -5.42 -10.36 13.50
C LYS A 127 -6.32 -10.85 12.39
N PHE A 128 -6.12 -10.34 11.18
CA PHE A 128 -6.81 -10.80 9.99
C PHE A 128 -6.56 -12.29 9.74
N ARG A 129 -5.29 -12.71 9.73
CA ARG A 129 -4.89 -14.11 9.57
C ARG A 129 -5.51 -15.05 10.58
N ALA A 130 -5.57 -14.63 11.85
CA ALA A 130 -6.09 -15.48 12.92
C ALA A 130 -7.60 -15.63 12.89
N ASN A 131 -8.35 -14.59 12.53
CA ASN A 131 -9.77 -14.47 12.82
C ASN A 131 -10.68 -14.27 11.59
N GLN A 132 -10.15 -13.88 10.45
CA GLN A 132 -10.94 -13.39 9.33
C GLN A 132 -10.64 -14.07 7.99
N ILE A 133 -9.73 -15.04 7.95
CA ILE A 133 -9.37 -15.74 6.73
C ILE A 133 -9.09 -17.22 6.97
N CYS A 134 -9.45 -18.06 5.99
CA CYS A 134 -8.98 -19.42 5.88
C CYS A 134 -8.76 -19.82 4.42
N ARG A 135 -7.84 -20.77 4.21
CA ARG A 135 -7.61 -21.39 2.90
C ARG A 135 -8.22 -22.77 2.86
N VAL A 136 -8.93 -23.08 1.79
CA VAL A 136 -9.51 -24.40 1.52
C VAL A 136 -8.67 -25.09 0.45
N GLU A 137 -8.51 -26.40 0.57
CA GLU A 137 -7.89 -27.24 -0.46
C GLU A 137 -8.57 -27.03 -1.81
N GLY A 138 -7.86 -27.33 -2.87
CA GLY A 138 -8.32 -27.19 -4.24
C GLY A 138 -7.32 -26.38 -5.08
N SER A 139 -7.30 -26.67 -6.36
CA SER A 139 -6.44 -26.00 -7.32
C SER A 139 -7.23 -25.71 -8.60
N GLY A 140 -6.88 -24.64 -9.25
CA GLY A 140 -7.43 -24.23 -10.54
C GLY A 140 -6.91 -22.85 -10.90
N SER A 141 -6.87 -22.56 -12.18
CA SER A 141 -6.56 -21.25 -12.72
C SER A 141 -7.64 -20.87 -13.72
N PHE A 142 -7.85 -19.56 -13.88
CA PHE A 142 -8.69 -19.06 -14.95
C PHE A 142 -7.90 -19.06 -16.27
N SER A 143 -8.56 -19.52 -17.33
CA SER A 143 -8.13 -19.40 -18.71
C SER A 143 -9.19 -18.62 -19.44
N VAL A 144 -9.01 -17.31 -19.52
CA VAL A 144 -9.99 -16.41 -20.11
C VAL A 144 -9.42 -15.74 -21.35
N VAL A 145 -10.24 -15.76 -22.39
CA VAL A 145 -9.93 -15.10 -23.65
C VAL A 145 -10.95 -14.02 -23.91
N SER A 146 -10.49 -12.78 -24.04
CA SER A 146 -11.32 -11.64 -24.42
C SER A 146 -11.19 -11.38 -25.92
N TYR A 147 -12.30 -11.38 -26.59
CA TYR A 147 -12.39 -10.96 -27.99
C TYR A 147 -12.96 -9.55 -28.06
N SER A 148 -12.33 -8.68 -28.84
CA SER A 148 -12.87 -7.34 -29.08
C SER A 148 -14.31 -7.40 -29.61
N ALA A 149 -15.15 -6.46 -29.18
CA ALA A 149 -16.57 -6.43 -29.51
C ALA A 149 -16.85 -6.39 -31.03
N ASN A 150 -15.89 -5.92 -31.83
CA ASN A 150 -16.01 -5.85 -33.29
C ASN A 150 -15.77 -7.18 -34.02
N LEU A 151 -15.31 -8.25 -33.33
CA LEU A 151 -14.88 -9.49 -33.99
C LEU A 151 -16.00 -10.47 -34.31
N ASN A 152 -17.22 -10.27 -33.82
CA ASN A 152 -18.36 -11.15 -34.03
C ASN A 152 -18.03 -12.67 -33.90
N VAL A 153 -17.38 -13.02 -32.82
CA VAL A 153 -16.95 -14.39 -32.50
C VAL A 153 -17.94 -14.97 -31.49
N PRO A 154 -18.44 -16.22 -31.65
CA PRO A 154 -19.23 -16.87 -30.61
C PRO A 154 -18.40 -17.04 -29.34
N THR A 155 -18.89 -16.50 -28.23
CA THR A 155 -18.23 -16.53 -26.92
C THR A 155 -19.19 -17.07 -25.85
N ASP A 156 -18.60 -17.53 -24.71
CA ASP A 156 -19.38 -18.01 -23.57
C ASP A 156 -20.07 -16.86 -22.83
N ALA A 157 -19.44 -15.68 -22.81
CA ALA A 157 -19.96 -14.46 -22.20
C ALA A 157 -19.98 -13.32 -23.24
N LYS A 158 -20.97 -12.44 -23.13
CA LYS A 158 -21.14 -11.29 -24.04
C LYS A 158 -20.60 -9.99 -23.46
N ASP A 159 -20.29 -9.97 -22.19
CA ASP A 159 -19.80 -8.80 -21.47
C ASP A 159 -19.13 -9.23 -20.14
N PHE A 160 -18.58 -8.25 -19.43
CA PHE A 160 -17.91 -8.46 -18.14
C PHE A 160 -18.85 -9.07 -17.07
N SER A 161 -20.10 -8.63 -17.02
CA SER A 161 -21.06 -9.13 -16.03
C SER A 161 -21.35 -10.63 -16.23
N GLU A 162 -21.47 -11.07 -17.49
CA GLU A 162 -21.62 -12.50 -17.83
C GLU A 162 -20.34 -13.30 -17.57
N LEU A 163 -19.16 -12.75 -17.89
CA LEU A 163 -17.86 -13.36 -17.57
C LEU A 163 -17.77 -13.63 -16.05
N LEU A 164 -18.04 -12.61 -15.25
CA LEU A 164 -17.96 -12.71 -13.79
C LEU A 164 -18.97 -13.74 -13.26
N ARG A 165 -20.19 -13.76 -13.81
CA ARG A 165 -21.22 -14.73 -13.44
C ARG A 165 -20.81 -16.18 -13.75
N LEU A 166 -20.15 -16.43 -14.87
CA LEU A 166 -19.66 -17.77 -15.23
C LEU A 166 -18.53 -18.19 -14.27
N ALA A 167 -17.59 -17.29 -14.01
CA ALA A 167 -16.50 -17.52 -13.07
C ALA A 167 -16.98 -17.82 -11.64
N GLU A 168 -17.95 -17.06 -11.12
CA GLU A 168 -18.62 -17.27 -9.82
C GLU A 168 -19.31 -18.64 -9.72
N ASN A 169 -19.72 -19.20 -10.84
CA ASN A 169 -20.32 -20.53 -10.91
C ASN A 169 -19.29 -21.64 -11.12
N GLY A 170 -18.00 -21.30 -11.09
CA GLY A 170 -16.89 -22.25 -11.12
C GLY A 170 -16.38 -22.60 -12.52
N GLN A 171 -16.86 -21.93 -13.57
CA GLN A 171 -16.27 -22.07 -14.90
C GLN A 171 -14.88 -21.45 -14.90
N ARG A 172 -13.89 -22.18 -15.43
CA ARG A 172 -12.48 -21.75 -15.42
C ARG A 172 -11.96 -21.41 -16.81
N MET A 173 -12.52 -22.02 -17.84
CA MET A 173 -12.21 -21.71 -19.23
C MET A 173 -13.40 -20.93 -19.80
N ILE A 174 -13.18 -19.65 -20.13
CA ILE A 174 -14.24 -18.75 -20.55
C ILE A 174 -13.74 -17.89 -21.71
N SER A 175 -14.54 -17.80 -22.74
CA SER A 175 -14.40 -16.80 -23.79
C SER A 175 -15.40 -15.68 -23.58
N VAL A 176 -14.96 -14.43 -23.66
CA VAL A 176 -15.81 -13.25 -23.48
C VAL A 176 -15.65 -12.30 -24.67
N GLN A 177 -16.71 -11.58 -24.99
CA GLN A 177 -16.67 -10.52 -26.01
C GLN A 177 -16.85 -9.17 -25.34
N THR A 178 -15.75 -8.40 -25.24
CA THR A 178 -15.74 -7.09 -24.58
C THR A 178 -14.55 -6.25 -25.04
N ASP A 179 -14.71 -4.93 -25.05
CA ASP A 179 -13.62 -3.96 -25.23
C ASP A 179 -13.16 -3.37 -23.88
N LEU A 180 -13.72 -3.87 -22.76
CA LEU A 180 -13.23 -3.51 -21.43
C LEU A 180 -11.81 -4.05 -21.23
N PRO A 181 -10.83 -3.23 -20.85
CA PRO A 181 -9.51 -3.73 -20.51
C PRO A 181 -9.59 -4.58 -19.24
N LEU A 182 -9.29 -5.87 -19.40
CA LEU A 182 -9.31 -6.85 -18.31
C LEU A 182 -7.88 -7.29 -17.98
N GLU A 183 -7.64 -7.51 -16.70
CA GLU A 183 -6.37 -8.06 -16.21
C GLU A 183 -6.40 -9.59 -16.23
N ASN A 184 -5.22 -10.21 -16.36
CA ASN A 184 -5.04 -11.65 -16.34
C ASN A 184 -5.86 -12.43 -17.42
N VAL A 185 -6.15 -11.77 -18.51
CA VAL A 185 -6.95 -12.28 -19.61
C VAL A 185 -6.17 -12.15 -20.91
N HIS A 186 -6.29 -13.16 -21.78
CA HIS A 186 -5.72 -13.07 -23.11
C HIS A 186 -6.66 -12.28 -24.03
N GLU A 187 -6.17 -11.15 -24.57
CA GLU A 187 -6.96 -10.30 -25.47
C GLU A 187 -6.70 -10.64 -26.94
N ILE A 188 -7.78 -10.77 -27.70
CA ILE A 188 -7.76 -10.99 -29.15
C ILE A 188 -8.49 -9.85 -29.84
N ASN A 189 -7.74 -9.00 -30.51
CA ASN A 189 -8.24 -7.77 -31.14
C ASN A 189 -8.38 -7.87 -32.67
N SER A 190 -7.91 -8.95 -33.28
CA SER A 190 -8.02 -9.15 -34.72
C SER A 190 -8.69 -10.49 -35.08
N PHE A 191 -9.39 -10.52 -36.21
CA PHE A 191 -10.00 -11.72 -36.71
C PHE A 191 -8.96 -12.81 -37.04
N TYR A 192 -7.78 -12.40 -37.45
CA TYR A 192 -6.68 -13.32 -37.75
C TYR A 192 -6.15 -14.00 -36.49
N ASP A 193 -6.01 -13.27 -35.39
CA ASP A 193 -5.59 -13.82 -34.10
C ASP A 193 -6.68 -14.74 -33.52
N ALA A 194 -7.95 -14.35 -33.68
CA ALA A 194 -9.07 -15.21 -33.28
C ALA A 194 -9.08 -16.57 -33.97
N ILE A 195 -8.75 -16.61 -35.24
CA ILE A 195 -8.60 -17.87 -36.00
C ILE A 195 -7.41 -18.68 -35.47
N LYS A 196 -6.26 -18.05 -35.28
CA LYS A 196 -5.05 -18.71 -34.75
C LYS A 196 -5.26 -19.27 -33.35
N TYR A 197 -5.95 -18.55 -32.48
CA TYR A 197 -6.24 -19.04 -31.15
C TYR A 197 -7.08 -20.32 -31.16
N ARG A 198 -8.02 -20.43 -32.10
CA ARG A 198 -8.88 -21.63 -32.22
C ARG A 198 -8.19 -22.82 -32.88
N GLU A 199 -7.32 -22.54 -33.84
CA GLU A 199 -6.57 -23.55 -34.59
C GLU A 199 -5.08 -23.17 -34.62
N PRO A 200 -4.36 -23.41 -33.52
CA PRO A 200 -2.96 -23.03 -33.45
C PRO A 200 -2.12 -23.80 -34.45
N ASP A 201 -1.78 -23.14 -35.55
CA ASP A 201 -0.87 -23.61 -36.57
C ASP A 201 0.42 -22.76 -36.52
N PHE A 202 1.49 -23.36 -36.04
CA PHE A 202 2.80 -22.70 -36.00
C PHE A 202 3.43 -22.51 -37.39
N SER A 203 2.86 -23.07 -38.44
CA SER A 203 3.30 -22.84 -39.82
C SER A 203 2.69 -21.58 -40.43
N ALA A 204 1.65 -21.00 -39.81
CA ALA A 204 1.04 -19.77 -40.30
C ALA A 204 2.06 -18.62 -40.28
N PRO A 205 2.15 -17.82 -41.34
CA PRO A 205 3.11 -16.73 -41.40
C PRO A 205 2.72 -15.67 -40.34
N LEU A 206 3.55 -15.54 -39.34
CA LEU A 206 3.46 -14.53 -38.30
C LEU A 206 3.72 -13.11 -38.86
N ASP A 207 3.84 -12.99 -40.18
CA ASP A 207 4.16 -11.80 -40.93
C ASP A 207 3.11 -10.68 -40.83
N ALA A 208 1.89 -11.03 -40.39
CA ALA A 208 0.77 -10.12 -40.29
C ALA A 208 0.63 -9.46 -38.90
N LEU A 209 1.39 -9.88 -37.89
CA LEU A 209 1.28 -9.32 -36.54
C LEU A 209 2.19 -8.12 -36.38
N ASN A 210 1.68 -7.04 -35.80
CA ASN A 210 2.51 -5.92 -35.37
C ASN A 210 3.26 -6.23 -34.07
N SER A 211 4.22 -5.41 -33.67
CA SER A 211 5.08 -5.65 -32.50
C SER A 211 4.33 -5.78 -31.19
N GLN A 212 3.17 -5.16 -31.06
CA GLN A 212 2.32 -5.24 -29.88
C GLN A 212 1.55 -6.56 -29.86
N GLN A 213 1.00 -6.96 -31.00
CA GLN A 213 0.35 -8.27 -31.16
C GLN A 213 1.31 -9.44 -30.91
N TRP A 214 2.62 -9.25 -31.13
CA TRP A 214 3.61 -10.23 -30.79
C TRP A 214 3.84 -10.40 -29.31
N GLN A 215 3.80 -9.31 -28.53
CA GLN A 215 3.87 -9.35 -27.08
C GLN A 215 2.64 -10.06 -26.50
N GLU A 216 1.47 -9.81 -27.08
CA GLU A 216 0.20 -10.45 -26.69
C GLU A 216 0.16 -11.94 -27.12
N TYR A 217 0.70 -12.29 -28.28
CA TYR A 217 0.76 -13.67 -28.75
C TYR A 217 1.64 -14.56 -27.87
N PHE A 218 2.68 -14.01 -27.23
CA PHE A 218 3.49 -14.65 -26.20
C PHE A 218 2.84 -14.65 -24.82
N SER A 219 1.63 -14.16 -24.71
CA SER A 219 0.89 -14.31 -23.48
C SER A 219 0.58 -15.80 -23.20
N ASP A 220 0.35 -16.10 -21.99
CA ASP A 220 0.48 -17.36 -21.30
C ASP A 220 -0.08 -18.62 -21.93
N GLU A 221 -1.17 -18.54 -22.67
CA GLU A 221 -1.97 -19.73 -22.92
C GLU A 221 -1.72 -20.38 -24.27
N ASN A 222 -1.32 -19.59 -25.26
CA ASN A 222 -1.08 -20.12 -26.61
C ASN A 222 0.13 -21.04 -26.68
N CYS A 223 1.09 -20.94 -25.76
CA CYS A 223 2.35 -21.67 -25.81
C CYS A 223 2.54 -22.68 -24.68
N ALA A 224 1.72 -22.66 -23.61
CA ALA A 224 1.92 -23.48 -22.42
C ALA A 224 1.83 -25.01 -22.66
N GLY A 225 1.10 -25.43 -23.65
CA GLY A 225 0.92 -26.85 -24.01
C GLY A 225 1.82 -27.39 -25.10
N TYR A 226 2.72 -26.56 -25.64
CA TYR A 226 3.50 -26.97 -26.81
C TYR A 226 4.84 -27.64 -26.50
N PRO A 227 5.23 -28.69 -27.24
CA PRO A 227 6.53 -29.33 -27.11
C PRO A 227 7.69 -28.35 -27.37
N PRO A 228 8.89 -28.58 -26.79
CA PRO A 228 10.06 -27.71 -26.95
C PRO A 228 10.53 -27.50 -28.39
N GLU A 229 10.31 -28.49 -29.26
CA GLU A 229 10.63 -28.38 -30.69
C GLU A 229 9.72 -27.38 -31.40
N HIS A 230 8.45 -27.32 -31.07
CA HIS A 230 7.52 -26.31 -31.61
C HIS A 230 7.88 -24.91 -31.16
N TRP A 231 8.26 -24.73 -29.87
CA TRP A 231 8.80 -23.46 -29.40
C TRP A 231 10.02 -23.00 -30.20
N ARG A 232 10.95 -23.89 -30.52
CA ARG A 232 12.15 -23.55 -31.30
C ARG A 232 11.83 -23.08 -32.71
N SER A 233 10.91 -23.78 -33.41
CA SER A 233 10.44 -23.38 -34.74
C SER A 233 9.74 -22.04 -34.74
N PHE A 234 8.87 -21.88 -33.80
CA PHE A 234 8.17 -20.63 -33.51
C PHE A 234 9.15 -19.50 -33.19
N ALA A 235 10.10 -19.73 -32.29
CA ALA A 235 11.16 -18.81 -31.91
C ALA A 235 12.00 -18.35 -33.12
N ALA A 236 12.36 -19.23 -34.00
CA ALA A 236 13.14 -18.91 -35.19
C ALA A 236 12.37 -17.98 -36.16
N GLY A 237 11.06 -18.19 -36.31
CA GLY A 237 10.20 -17.34 -37.15
C GLY A 237 10.01 -15.93 -36.59
N PHE A 238 10.14 -15.76 -35.27
CA PHE A 238 9.89 -14.50 -34.59
C PHE A 238 11.10 -13.59 -34.41
N LYS A 239 12.27 -14.14 -34.30
CA LYS A 239 13.50 -13.46 -33.90
C LYS A 239 13.78 -12.14 -34.65
N GLY A 240 13.39 -12.06 -35.92
CA GLY A 240 13.58 -10.86 -36.75
C GLY A 240 12.53 -9.78 -36.57
N LYS A 241 11.42 -10.06 -35.89
CA LYS A 241 10.22 -9.20 -35.85
C LYS A 241 9.98 -8.55 -34.51
N ILE A 242 10.64 -9.00 -33.45
CA ILE A 242 10.54 -8.40 -32.11
C ILE A 242 11.31 -7.08 -32.09
N LEU A 243 10.59 -5.96 -31.92
CA LEU A 243 11.20 -4.64 -31.86
C LEU A 243 11.81 -4.33 -30.48
N ASN A 244 11.24 -4.87 -29.41
CA ASN A 244 11.76 -4.69 -28.06
C ASN A 244 13.03 -5.53 -27.88
N GLN A 245 14.18 -4.88 -27.76
CA GLN A 245 15.49 -5.54 -27.67
C GLN A 245 15.64 -6.42 -26.42
N TYR A 246 15.01 -6.05 -25.30
CA TYR A 246 15.00 -6.88 -24.10
C TYR A 246 14.21 -8.18 -24.31
N LEU A 247 13.00 -8.09 -24.89
CA LEU A 247 12.20 -9.29 -25.20
C LEU A 247 12.92 -10.20 -26.17
N LYS A 248 13.61 -9.64 -27.17
CA LYS A 248 14.47 -10.41 -28.08
C LYS A 248 15.59 -11.15 -27.32
N PHE A 249 16.25 -10.47 -26.42
CA PHE A 249 17.29 -11.04 -25.57
C PHE A 249 16.75 -12.16 -24.65
N VAL A 250 15.56 -11.96 -24.05
CA VAL A 250 14.83 -12.98 -23.26
C VAL A 250 14.53 -14.21 -24.13
N PHE A 251 14.04 -13.97 -25.33
CA PHE A 251 13.62 -14.99 -26.26
C PHE A 251 14.77 -15.89 -26.70
N GLU A 252 15.91 -15.29 -27.02
CA GLU A 252 17.12 -16.01 -27.42
C GLU A 252 17.67 -16.95 -26.32
N ARG A 253 17.31 -16.68 -25.06
CA ARG A 253 17.71 -17.46 -23.89
C ARG A 253 16.69 -18.48 -23.43
N SER A 254 15.56 -18.55 -24.11
CA SER A 254 14.47 -19.43 -23.75
C SER A 254 14.38 -20.61 -24.74
N THR A 255 14.21 -21.81 -24.22
CA THR A 255 14.04 -23.04 -25.03
C THR A 255 12.61 -23.53 -25.01
N ARG A 256 11.79 -23.03 -24.08
CA ARG A 256 10.37 -23.34 -23.93
C ARG A 256 9.66 -22.05 -23.47
N TYR A 257 8.35 -22.08 -23.60
CA TYR A 257 7.53 -20.97 -23.13
C TYR A 257 7.71 -20.67 -21.63
N GLU A 258 7.79 -21.69 -20.80
CA GLU A 258 8.02 -21.53 -19.36
C GLU A 258 9.38 -20.89 -19.06
N ASP A 259 10.41 -21.21 -19.85
CA ASP A 259 11.70 -20.53 -19.75
C ASP A 259 11.58 -19.06 -20.14
N TYR A 260 10.74 -18.73 -21.14
CA TYR A 260 10.48 -17.36 -21.55
C TYR A 260 9.81 -16.56 -20.43
N ARG A 261 8.77 -17.09 -19.81
CA ARG A 261 8.09 -16.44 -18.67
C ARG A 261 9.05 -16.17 -17.53
N ARG A 262 9.87 -17.13 -17.18
CA ARG A 262 10.88 -16.99 -16.14
C ARG A 262 11.96 -15.97 -16.53
N ASN A 263 12.48 -16.06 -17.75
CA ASN A 263 13.54 -15.19 -18.25
C ASN A 263 13.05 -13.75 -18.45
N LEU A 264 11.76 -13.51 -18.66
CA LEU A 264 11.17 -12.17 -18.68
C LEU A 264 11.53 -11.38 -17.41
N PHE A 265 11.59 -12.05 -16.26
CA PHE A 265 12.05 -11.48 -15.01
C PHE A 265 13.56 -11.54 -14.83
N LEU A 266 14.18 -12.69 -15.11
CA LEU A 266 15.53 -13.03 -14.64
C LEU A 266 16.65 -12.70 -15.63
N ALA A 267 16.35 -12.56 -16.92
CA ALA A 267 17.39 -12.38 -17.94
C ALA A 267 18.20 -11.07 -17.78
N LEU A 268 17.66 -10.07 -17.07
CA LEU A 268 18.39 -8.84 -16.79
C LEU A 268 19.72 -9.09 -16.06
N PHE A 269 19.80 -10.14 -15.25
CA PHE A 269 21.03 -10.50 -14.53
C PHE A 269 22.16 -10.97 -15.45
N ASP A 270 21.81 -11.35 -16.66
CA ASP A 270 22.75 -11.86 -17.67
C ASP A 270 23.03 -10.82 -18.77
N ALA A 271 22.53 -9.59 -18.59
CA ALA A 271 22.74 -8.50 -19.54
C ALA A 271 24.14 -7.88 -19.39
N ASP A 272 24.77 -7.62 -20.54
CA ASP A 272 26.04 -6.88 -20.58
C ASP A 272 25.86 -5.46 -20.05
N GLU A 273 26.89 -4.93 -19.41
CA GLU A 273 26.87 -3.60 -18.80
C GLU A 273 26.51 -2.48 -19.80
N LYS A 274 26.91 -2.64 -21.06
CA LYS A 274 26.66 -1.65 -22.13
C LYS A 274 25.19 -1.48 -22.48
N VAL A 275 24.38 -2.52 -22.30
CA VAL A 275 22.93 -2.52 -22.63
C VAL A 275 22.07 -2.58 -21.38
N PHE A 276 22.66 -2.66 -20.20
CA PHE A 276 21.97 -2.89 -18.95
C PHE A 276 20.87 -1.84 -18.67
N GLU A 277 21.15 -0.55 -18.77
CA GLU A 277 20.20 0.51 -18.45
C GLU A 277 19.02 0.53 -19.46
N GLU A 278 19.28 0.24 -20.73
CA GLU A 278 18.23 0.08 -21.73
C GLU A 278 17.36 -1.12 -21.40
N PHE A 279 17.96 -2.27 -21.13
CA PHE A 279 17.25 -3.50 -20.79
C PHE A 279 16.49 -3.38 -19.46
N TYR A 280 17.05 -2.68 -18.49
CA TYR A 280 16.35 -2.37 -17.24
C TYR A 280 15.05 -1.59 -17.51
N ALA A 281 15.10 -0.54 -18.33
CA ALA A 281 13.93 0.26 -18.65
C ALA A 281 12.87 -0.54 -19.43
N LEU A 282 13.30 -1.32 -20.42
CA LEU A 282 12.42 -2.18 -21.21
C LEU A 282 11.79 -3.30 -20.37
N ARG A 283 12.56 -3.93 -19.47
CA ARG A 283 12.04 -4.89 -18.51
C ARG A 283 11.03 -4.27 -17.56
N LYS A 284 11.39 -3.12 -16.96
CA LYS A 284 10.49 -2.39 -16.05
C LYS A 284 9.11 -2.18 -16.68
N ALA A 285 9.08 -1.76 -17.95
CA ALA A 285 7.85 -1.59 -18.70
C ALA A 285 7.13 -2.92 -18.96
N ALA A 286 7.87 -3.94 -19.39
CA ALA A 286 7.32 -5.25 -19.79
C ALA A 286 6.68 -6.02 -18.63
N VAL A 287 7.17 -5.85 -17.38
CA VAL A 287 6.67 -6.59 -16.21
C VAL A 287 5.79 -5.76 -15.28
N LYS A 288 5.46 -4.52 -15.66
CA LYS A 288 4.80 -3.55 -14.76
C LYS A 288 3.51 -4.09 -14.11
N ASN A 289 2.72 -4.84 -14.86
CA ASN A 289 1.41 -5.33 -14.40
C ASN A 289 1.36 -6.86 -14.32
N ILE A 290 2.51 -7.53 -14.37
CA ILE A 290 2.55 -8.99 -14.37
C ILE A 290 2.77 -9.50 -12.94
N SER A 291 1.74 -10.11 -12.36
CA SER A 291 1.87 -10.91 -11.13
C SER A 291 2.47 -12.27 -11.48
N SER A 292 3.60 -12.63 -10.88
CA SER A 292 4.27 -13.90 -11.17
C SER A 292 5.08 -14.40 -9.98
N GLN A 293 5.07 -15.72 -9.77
CA GLN A 293 5.98 -16.39 -8.83
C GLN A 293 7.47 -16.07 -9.10
N TYR A 294 7.82 -15.76 -10.36
CA TYR A 294 9.19 -15.40 -10.75
C TYR A 294 9.65 -14.04 -10.22
N LEU A 295 8.72 -13.15 -9.86
CA LEU A 295 9.07 -11.92 -9.16
C LEU A 295 9.78 -12.20 -7.84
N SER A 296 9.31 -13.19 -7.09
CA SER A 296 9.93 -13.60 -5.82
C SER A 296 11.34 -14.15 -6.04
N GLU A 297 11.53 -14.97 -7.07
CA GLU A 297 12.83 -15.49 -7.46
C GLU A 297 13.77 -14.34 -7.92
N TYR A 298 13.23 -13.38 -8.68
CA TYR A 298 13.97 -12.21 -9.13
C TYR A 298 14.48 -11.36 -7.95
N VAL A 299 13.59 -11.01 -7.03
CA VAL A 299 13.94 -10.22 -5.84
C VAL A 299 14.99 -10.95 -5.00
N ALA A 300 14.78 -12.23 -4.72
CA ALA A 300 15.73 -13.03 -3.95
C ALA A 300 17.11 -13.14 -4.64
N ARG A 301 17.15 -13.17 -5.99
CA ARG A 301 18.42 -13.13 -6.74
C ARG A 301 19.07 -11.75 -6.68
N ALA A 302 18.29 -10.67 -6.80
CA ALA A 302 18.80 -9.30 -6.70
C ALA A 302 19.42 -9.04 -5.32
N GLU A 303 18.78 -9.46 -4.25
CA GLU A 303 19.28 -9.27 -2.86
C GLU A 303 20.64 -9.91 -2.60
N LYS A 304 21.01 -10.95 -3.33
CA LYS A 304 22.36 -11.56 -3.23
C LYS A 304 23.48 -10.62 -3.63
N PHE A 305 23.20 -9.59 -4.41
CA PHE A 305 24.19 -8.54 -4.77
C PHE A 305 24.38 -7.49 -3.67
N SER A 306 23.72 -7.65 -2.51
CA SER A 306 23.86 -6.75 -1.36
C SER A 306 23.68 -5.27 -1.74
N ALA A 307 24.77 -4.49 -1.74
CA ALA A 307 24.78 -3.07 -2.07
C ALA A 307 24.23 -2.75 -3.46
N ASP A 308 24.59 -3.58 -4.42
CA ASP A 308 24.30 -3.38 -5.83
C ASP A 308 22.91 -3.92 -6.20
N ALA A 309 22.19 -4.52 -5.26
CA ALA A 309 20.83 -5.04 -5.50
C ALA A 309 19.89 -3.96 -6.06
N VAL A 310 20.00 -2.71 -5.59
CA VAL A 310 19.23 -1.57 -6.07
C VAL A 310 19.38 -1.35 -7.58
N LYS A 311 20.52 -1.74 -8.17
CA LYS A 311 20.74 -1.66 -9.62
C LYS A 311 19.68 -2.42 -10.41
N TYR A 312 19.22 -3.56 -9.88
CA TYR A 312 18.31 -4.48 -10.56
C TYR A 312 16.83 -4.23 -10.24
N LEU A 313 16.52 -3.74 -9.04
CA LEU A 313 15.15 -3.59 -8.54
C LEU A 313 14.43 -2.38 -9.14
N THR A 314 13.10 -2.45 -9.21
CA THR A 314 12.22 -1.37 -9.68
C THR A 314 11.23 -0.95 -8.60
N ASP A 315 10.58 0.18 -8.78
CA ASP A 315 9.50 0.66 -7.92
C ASP A 315 8.11 0.12 -8.33
N ASN A 316 8.04 -0.79 -9.31
CA ASN A 316 6.78 -1.31 -9.84
C ASN A 316 5.93 -2.03 -8.78
N THR A 317 6.57 -2.80 -7.90
CA THR A 317 5.86 -3.63 -6.93
C THR A 317 6.31 -3.31 -5.50
N ALA A 318 5.40 -3.46 -4.54
CA ALA A 318 5.71 -3.33 -3.12
C ALA A 318 6.88 -4.26 -2.72
N LYS A 319 6.92 -5.46 -3.28
CA LYS A 319 7.99 -6.44 -3.01
C LYS A 319 9.38 -5.94 -3.42
N GLU A 320 9.50 -5.33 -4.61
CA GLU A 320 10.76 -4.75 -5.07
C GLU A 320 11.12 -3.48 -4.27
N ARG A 321 10.14 -2.60 -3.96
CA ARG A 321 10.35 -1.41 -3.13
C ARG A 321 10.85 -1.78 -1.73
N ARG A 322 10.23 -2.76 -1.08
CA ARG A 322 10.68 -3.28 0.23
C ARG A 322 12.08 -3.87 0.15
N ALA A 323 12.39 -4.62 -0.89
CA ALA A 323 13.74 -5.15 -1.10
C ALA A 323 14.78 -4.02 -1.27
N MET A 324 14.46 -2.96 -2.03
CA MET A 324 15.34 -1.79 -2.14
C MET A 324 15.61 -1.12 -0.79
N ILE A 325 14.59 -0.98 0.04
CA ILE A 325 14.74 -0.42 1.39
C ILE A 325 15.59 -1.36 2.26
N ARG A 326 15.30 -2.65 2.26
CA ARG A 326 15.98 -3.65 3.08
C ARG A 326 17.49 -3.73 2.79
N VAL A 327 17.89 -3.71 1.51
CA VAL A 327 19.31 -3.84 1.14
C VAL A 327 20.14 -2.60 1.44
N VAL A 328 19.52 -1.48 1.76
CA VAL A 328 20.22 -0.26 2.17
C VAL A 328 20.26 -0.04 3.68
N GLN A 329 19.50 -0.81 4.45
CA GLN A 329 19.51 -0.74 5.91
C GLN A 329 20.90 -1.07 6.48
N GLY A 330 21.23 -0.43 7.59
CA GLY A 330 22.54 -0.56 8.25
C GLY A 330 23.67 0.23 7.59
N ARG A 331 23.40 1.06 6.57
CA ARG A 331 24.37 1.91 5.89
C ARG A 331 24.34 3.32 6.44
N GLU A 332 25.45 4.02 6.33
CA GLU A 332 25.55 5.43 6.71
C GLU A 332 25.02 6.40 5.65
N LYS A 333 24.94 5.96 4.40
CA LYS A 333 24.56 6.81 3.26
C LYS A 333 23.51 6.14 2.38
N VAL A 334 22.57 6.94 1.90
CA VAL A 334 21.60 6.52 0.88
C VAL A 334 22.32 6.42 -0.47
N PRO A 335 22.26 5.26 -1.17
CA PRO A 335 22.85 5.15 -2.50
C PRO A 335 22.11 6.05 -3.50
N ALA A 336 22.84 6.81 -4.33
CA ALA A 336 22.23 7.65 -5.37
C ALA A 336 21.36 6.86 -6.37
N ALA A 337 21.66 5.57 -6.58
CA ALA A 337 20.84 4.69 -7.40
C ALA A 337 19.44 4.49 -6.83
N LEU A 338 19.27 4.48 -5.51
CA LEU A 338 17.97 4.32 -4.86
C LEU A 338 17.03 5.49 -5.19
N GLU A 339 17.52 6.72 -5.06
CA GLU A 339 16.73 7.92 -5.36
C GLU A 339 16.30 7.96 -6.83
N LYS A 340 17.18 7.55 -7.75
CA LYS A 340 16.87 7.48 -9.18
C LYS A 340 15.84 6.39 -9.52
N LYS A 341 15.90 5.24 -8.85
CA LYS A 341 15.06 4.07 -9.18
C LYS A 341 13.76 4.00 -8.40
N TYR A 342 13.65 4.78 -7.32
CA TYR A 342 12.44 4.89 -6.52
C TYR A 342 12.07 6.38 -6.29
N PRO A 343 11.43 7.04 -7.28
CA PRO A 343 11.14 8.48 -7.23
C PRO A 343 10.32 8.91 -6.01
N ALA A 344 9.31 8.12 -5.59
CA ALA A 344 8.52 8.43 -4.41
C ALA A 344 9.36 8.49 -3.12
N LEU A 345 10.37 7.63 -3.00
CA LEU A 345 11.31 7.67 -1.90
C LEU A 345 12.27 8.86 -2.02
N ALA A 346 12.66 9.23 -3.25
CA ALA A 346 13.46 10.44 -3.48
C ALA A 346 12.70 11.70 -3.06
N ASP A 347 11.41 11.81 -3.40
CA ASP A 347 10.53 12.90 -2.96
C ASP A 347 10.42 12.97 -1.42
N TYR A 348 10.35 11.82 -0.75
CA TYR A 348 10.35 11.76 0.72
C TYR A 348 11.67 12.21 1.34
N LEU A 349 12.81 11.86 0.72
CA LEU A 349 14.14 12.23 1.21
C LEU A 349 14.57 13.65 0.82
N ALA A 350 13.88 14.25 -0.16
CA ALA A 350 14.20 15.59 -0.64
C ALA A 350 14.13 16.64 0.48
N ASP A 351 14.97 17.65 0.38
CA ASP A 351 14.96 18.73 1.35
C ASP A 351 13.62 19.50 1.30
N PHE A 352 13.07 19.71 2.47
CA PHE A 352 11.87 20.51 2.68
C PHE A 352 12.19 21.60 3.68
N ASP A 353 11.85 22.85 3.35
CA ASP A 353 12.07 23.99 4.24
C ASP A 353 10.97 24.07 5.31
N TYR A 354 11.35 23.76 6.54
CA TYR A 354 10.44 23.86 7.71
C TYR A 354 10.38 25.27 8.29
N GLY A 355 10.90 26.30 7.59
CA GLY A 355 10.95 27.69 8.04
C GLY A 355 12.02 27.96 9.10
N LYS A 356 12.78 26.95 9.51
CA LYS A 356 13.93 27.05 10.43
C LYS A 356 14.99 26.04 10.01
N ALA A 357 16.23 26.53 9.81
CA ALA A 357 17.33 25.70 9.33
C ALA A 357 17.56 24.45 10.21
N GLU A 358 17.45 24.62 11.51
CA GLU A 358 17.63 23.54 12.50
C GLU A 358 16.56 22.44 12.39
N LEU A 359 15.31 22.83 12.17
CA LEU A 359 14.23 21.88 12.00
C LEU A 359 14.36 21.15 10.64
N THR A 360 14.77 21.88 9.62
CA THR A 360 15.11 21.32 8.29
C THR A 360 16.19 20.27 8.40
N GLU A 361 17.30 20.57 9.10
CA GLU A 361 18.39 19.61 9.31
C GLU A 361 17.94 18.43 10.19
N TYR A 362 17.16 18.69 11.25
CA TYR A 362 16.62 17.62 12.10
C TYR A 362 15.85 16.59 11.29
N PHE A 363 14.83 17.02 10.52
CA PHE A 363 14.00 16.09 9.76
C PHE A 363 14.71 15.49 8.53
N ARG A 364 15.65 16.20 7.93
CA ARG A 364 16.52 15.63 6.90
C ARG A 364 17.30 14.43 7.45
N ARG A 365 17.89 14.58 8.64
CA ARG A 365 18.66 13.53 9.31
C ARG A 365 17.74 12.41 9.83
N TYR A 366 16.62 12.76 10.45
CA TYR A 366 15.62 11.80 10.92
C TYR A 366 15.17 10.85 9.81
N ARG A 367 14.76 11.38 8.64
CA ARG A 367 14.31 10.56 7.50
C ARG A 367 15.39 9.59 7.02
N LYS A 368 16.65 10.03 6.98
CA LYS A 368 17.79 9.16 6.61
C LYS A 368 18.01 8.05 7.63
N ILE A 369 18.01 8.36 8.90
CA ILE A 369 18.19 7.36 9.97
C ILE A 369 17.01 6.36 9.96
N LYS A 370 15.77 6.85 9.83
CA LYS A 370 14.57 6.01 9.71
C LYS A 370 14.68 5.04 8.53
N LEU A 371 15.06 5.52 7.35
CA LEU A 371 15.24 4.68 6.15
C LEU A 371 16.34 3.65 6.34
N LEU A 372 17.49 4.09 6.81
CA LEU A 372 18.70 3.27 6.86
C LEU A 372 18.77 2.37 8.09
N ASN A 373 17.93 2.60 9.10
CA ASN A 373 17.97 1.89 10.39
C ASN A 373 19.40 1.83 10.97
N PHE A 374 20.19 2.87 10.83
CA PHE A 374 21.55 2.88 11.35
C PHE A 374 21.62 3.64 12.68
N ASP A 375 22.63 3.34 13.47
CA ASP A 375 22.82 3.98 14.76
C ASP A 375 23.57 5.32 14.63
N ASP A 376 22.98 6.41 15.13
CA ASP A 376 23.53 7.76 15.13
C ASP A 376 23.57 8.34 16.55
N GLU A 377 24.66 8.10 17.25
CA GLU A 377 24.86 8.56 18.63
C GLU A 377 24.84 10.09 18.75
N ASN A 378 25.30 10.83 17.72
CA ASN A 378 25.25 12.28 17.72
C ASN A 378 23.81 12.78 17.63
N PHE A 379 22.99 12.13 16.83
CA PHE A 379 21.57 12.48 16.73
C PHE A 379 20.83 12.16 18.04
N LYS A 380 21.09 11.01 18.66
CA LYS A 380 20.53 10.66 19.97
C LYS A 380 20.86 11.72 21.05
N ARG A 381 22.15 12.10 21.12
CA ARG A 381 22.58 13.15 22.07
C ARG A 381 21.84 14.44 21.82
N ARG A 382 21.69 14.83 20.56
CA ARG A 382 20.93 16.03 20.19
C ARG A 382 19.48 15.97 20.60
N VAL A 383 18.80 14.85 20.40
CA VAL A 383 17.41 14.66 20.86
C VAL A 383 17.31 14.81 22.39
N ASN A 384 18.26 14.27 23.15
CA ASN A 384 18.29 14.43 24.60
C ASN A 384 18.45 15.91 25.02
N GLU A 385 19.25 16.70 24.32
CA GLU A 385 19.40 18.14 24.56
C GLU A 385 18.10 18.89 24.22
N LEU A 386 17.45 18.55 23.10
CA LEU A 386 16.16 19.13 22.70
C LEU A 386 15.04 18.76 23.68
N ALA A 387 15.08 17.56 24.25
CA ALA A 387 14.13 17.12 25.27
C ALA A 387 14.12 18.04 26.50
N LEU A 388 15.29 18.58 26.88
CA LEU A 388 15.39 19.54 27.98
C LEU A 388 14.87 20.94 27.60
N ARG A 389 15.08 21.36 26.34
CA ARG A 389 14.73 22.70 25.84
C ARG A 389 13.30 22.81 25.33
N ARG A 390 12.69 21.73 24.90
CA ARG A 390 11.31 21.62 24.36
C ARG A 390 10.98 22.67 23.31
N PRO A 391 11.71 22.72 22.20
CA PRO A 391 11.55 23.76 21.18
C PRO A 391 10.18 23.75 20.52
N PHE A 392 9.42 22.64 20.60
CA PHE A 392 8.06 22.53 20.10
C PHE A 392 7.10 23.53 20.76
N ASN A 393 7.38 24.02 21.97
CA ASN A 393 6.54 25.03 22.65
C ASN A 393 6.48 26.37 21.90
N ARG A 394 7.38 26.59 20.93
CA ARG A 394 7.39 27.80 20.08
C ARG A 394 6.43 27.71 18.89
N PHE A 395 5.86 26.54 18.62
CA PHE A 395 4.90 26.35 17.53
C PHE A 395 3.48 26.62 18.03
N GLU A 396 2.66 27.20 17.17
CA GLU A 396 1.22 27.32 17.45
C GLU A 396 0.60 25.93 17.58
N THR A 397 -0.43 25.84 18.41
CA THR A 397 -1.22 24.60 18.49
C THR A 397 -1.98 24.37 17.18
N ARG A 398 -2.13 23.11 16.81
CA ARG A 398 -2.95 22.72 15.65
C ARG A 398 -4.34 23.36 15.73
N GLN A 399 -4.99 23.32 16.88
CA GLN A 399 -6.31 23.90 17.09
C GLN A 399 -6.37 25.37 16.67
N LYS A 400 -5.38 26.17 17.10
CA LYS A 400 -5.33 27.61 16.76
C LYS A 400 -5.12 27.86 15.27
N LEU A 401 -4.32 27.01 14.57
CA LEU A 401 -4.16 27.13 13.12
C LEU A 401 -5.46 26.76 12.39
N LEU A 402 -6.15 25.72 12.84
CA LEU A 402 -7.39 25.25 12.23
C LEU A 402 -8.55 26.23 12.39
N GLU A 403 -8.58 27.03 13.46
CA GLU A 403 -9.60 28.08 13.65
C GLU A 403 -9.68 29.06 12.48
N ARG A 404 -8.57 29.26 11.73
CA ARG A 404 -8.52 30.13 10.55
C ARG A 404 -9.37 29.60 9.39
N PHE A 405 -9.62 28.30 9.33
CA PHE A 405 -10.29 27.60 8.24
C PHE A 405 -11.66 27.07 8.59
N ASN A 406 -12.04 27.14 9.87
CA ASN A 406 -13.23 26.50 10.38
C ASN A 406 -14.51 26.97 9.68
N GLY A 407 -15.18 26.05 8.98
CA GLY A 407 -16.38 26.32 8.18
C GLY A 407 -16.13 26.72 6.73
N ASN A 408 -14.88 26.97 6.32
CA ASN A 408 -14.53 27.42 4.97
C ASN A 408 -13.70 26.37 4.17
N ALA A 409 -13.51 25.18 4.72
CA ALA A 409 -12.78 24.09 4.08
C ALA A 409 -13.31 22.75 4.55
N LYS A 410 -13.09 21.70 3.77
CA LYS A 410 -13.35 20.31 4.17
C LYS A 410 -12.14 19.76 4.92
N LEU A 411 -12.35 19.13 6.06
CA LEU A 411 -11.26 18.62 6.90
C LEU A 411 -10.93 17.17 6.54
N TYR A 412 -9.65 16.87 6.35
CA TYR A 412 -9.12 15.52 6.22
C TYR A 412 -8.22 15.17 7.40
N TRP A 413 -8.58 14.16 8.16
CA TRP A 413 -7.76 13.63 9.25
C TRP A 413 -7.06 12.35 8.80
N LEU A 414 -5.74 12.41 8.63
CA LEU A 414 -4.88 11.24 8.45
C LEU A 414 -4.15 10.99 9.78
N ASP A 415 -4.54 9.93 10.48
CA ASP A 415 -4.05 9.58 11.81
C ASP A 415 -2.55 9.27 11.81
N ALA A 416 -1.82 9.77 12.80
CA ALA A 416 -0.36 9.61 12.96
C ALA A 416 0.50 10.18 11.81
N LEU A 417 0.01 11.20 11.08
CA LEU A 417 0.80 11.88 10.05
C LEU A 417 1.75 12.91 10.66
N GLY A 418 3.04 12.60 10.70
CA GLY A 418 4.10 13.52 11.12
C GLY A 418 4.54 14.49 10.02
N VAL A 419 5.21 15.57 10.41
CA VAL A 419 5.74 16.59 9.49
C VAL A 419 6.86 16.08 8.58
N GLU A 420 7.45 14.94 8.88
CA GLU A 420 8.50 14.32 8.04
C GLU A 420 8.05 14.10 6.59
N PHE A 421 6.76 13.97 6.35
CA PHE A 421 6.17 13.73 5.04
C PHE A 421 5.79 15.00 4.26
N CYS A 422 5.98 16.20 4.81
CA CYS A 422 5.55 17.45 4.18
C CYS A 422 6.12 17.63 2.76
N GLY A 423 7.41 17.35 2.56
CA GLY A 423 8.05 17.44 1.23
C GLY A 423 7.43 16.46 0.23
N TYR A 424 7.22 15.22 0.66
CA TYR A 424 6.57 14.20 -0.15
C TYR A 424 5.14 14.60 -0.54
N ILE A 425 4.37 15.10 0.41
CA ILE A 425 2.98 15.55 0.18
C ILE A 425 2.95 16.70 -0.83
N GLN A 426 3.86 17.67 -0.73
CA GLN A 426 3.97 18.75 -1.71
C GLN A 426 4.32 18.24 -3.11
N ALA A 427 5.26 17.31 -3.21
CA ALA A 427 5.62 16.70 -4.48
C ALA A 427 4.42 15.97 -5.11
N ARG A 428 3.68 15.18 -4.33
CA ARG A 428 2.46 14.50 -4.79
C ARG A 428 1.36 15.49 -5.19
N ALA A 429 1.12 16.52 -4.39
CA ALA A 429 0.17 17.57 -4.72
C ALA A 429 0.49 18.21 -6.08
N SER A 430 1.75 18.59 -6.29
CA SER A 430 2.21 19.18 -7.56
C SER A 430 1.99 18.22 -8.74
N GLN A 431 2.29 16.93 -8.60
CA GLN A 431 2.05 15.92 -9.63
C GLN A 431 0.57 15.76 -9.97
N PHE A 432 -0.32 15.97 -9.01
CA PHE A 432 -1.77 15.92 -9.21
C PHE A 432 -2.38 17.26 -9.65
N GLY A 433 -1.56 18.30 -9.87
CA GLY A 433 -2.05 19.64 -10.25
C GLY A 433 -2.75 20.38 -9.11
N LEU A 434 -2.34 20.10 -7.87
CA LEU A 434 -2.81 20.79 -6.68
C LEU A 434 -1.77 21.80 -6.18
N HIS A 435 -2.25 22.88 -5.61
CA HIS A 435 -1.46 23.76 -4.75
C HIS A 435 -1.57 23.26 -3.31
N ALA A 436 -0.45 23.11 -2.61
CA ALA A 436 -0.37 22.69 -1.20
C ALA A 436 0.41 23.72 -0.38
N LYS A 437 -0.27 24.46 0.48
CA LYS A 437 0.34 25.37 1.45
C LYS A 437 0.51 24.65 2.78
N VAL A 438 1.76 24.47 3.23
CA VAL A 438 2.11 23.75 4.44
C VAL A 438 2.40 24.71 5.58
N GLU A 439 1.77 24.51 6.72
CA GLU A 439 2.12 25.13 8.00
C GLU A 439 2.41 24.01 9.03
N ILE A 440 3.33 24.29 9.96
CA ILE A 440 3.72 23.33 11.00
C ILE A 440 3.04 23.74 12.31
N ALA A 441 2.34 22.82 12.93
CA ALA A 441 1.69 22.98 14.22
C ALA A 441 2.23 22.00 15.25
N ARG A 442 1.92 22.21 16.50
CA ARG A 442 2.11 21.19 17.53
C ARG A 442 0.77 20.58 17.95
N ALA A 443 0.80 19.29 18.21
CA ALA A 443 -0.27 18.57 18.89
C ALA A 443 -0.27 18.86 20.39
N ASP A 444 -1.31 18.45 21.09
CA ASP A 444 -1.37 18.48 22.55
C ASP A 444 -0.65 17.25 23.14
N LEU A 445 -0.15 17.41 24.36
CA LEU A 445 0.57 16.34 25.07
C LEU A 445 -0.33 15.66 26.12
N PRO A 446 -0.22 14.34 26.31
CA PRO A 446 0.57 13.40 25.50
C PRO A 446 0.04 13.28 24.08
N THR A 447 0.89 12.86 23.15
CA THR A 447 0.55 12.63 21.73
C THR A 447 -0.25 11.35 21.56
N LEU A 448 -1.42 11.31 22.18
CA LEU A 448 -2.41 10.22 22.13
C LEU A 448 -3.65 10.73 21.40
N THR A 449 -4.24 9.89 20.57
CA THR A 449 -5.49 10.20 19.84
C THR A 449 -6.60 10.67 20.78
N SER A 450 -6.73 10.04 21.97
CA SER A 450 -7.74 10.41 22.97
C SER A 450 -7.63 11.85 23.47
N GLN A 451 -6.42 12.40 23.50
CA GLN A 451 -6.14 13.79 23.92
C GLN A 451 -6.16 14.77 22.74
N ASN A 452 -6.15 14.28 21.52
CA ASN A 452 -5.90 15.07 20.32
C ASN A 452 -7.02 15.05 19.28
N LYS A 453 -8.16 14.42 19.52
CA LYS A 453 -9.25 14.29 18.55
C LYS A 453 -10.20 15.50 18.49
N ASN A 454 -10.14 16.41 19.46
CA ASN A 454 -11.08 17.53 19.59
C ASN A 454 -11.14 18.42 18.35
N PHE A 455 -10.02 18.59 17.64
CA PHE A 455 -10.00 19.37 16.41
C PHE A 455 -10.96 18.84 15.33
N TYR A 456 -11.18 17.52 15.31
CA TYR A 456 -12.07 16.88 14.37
C TYR A 456 -13.52 16.88 14.89
N ASP A 457 -13.70 16.64 16.19
CA ASP A 457 -15.03 16.62 16.80
C ASP A 457 -15.68 18.02 16.78
N ASP A 458 -14.88 19.07 17.00
CA ASP A 458 -15.31 20.48 17.05
C ASP A 458 -15.34 21.17 15.68
N TRP A 459 -14.92 20.48 14.60
CA TRP A 459 -14.90 21.08 13.26
C TRP A 459 -16.31 21.38 12.76
N ARG A 460 -16.56 22.62 12.33
CA ARG A 460 -17.90 23.10 11.91
C ARG A 460 -18.21 22.90 10.44
N GLY A 461 -17.17 22.68 9.59
CA GLY A 461 -17.31 22.42 8.15
C GLY A 461 -17.49 20.94 7.85
N ASP A 462 -17.56 20.63 6.57
CA ASP A 462 -17.55 19.25 6.09
C ASP A 462 -16.23 18.57 6.42
N ARG A 463 -16.26 17.25 6.54
CA ARG A 463 -15.10 16.43 6.85
C ARG A 463 -15.17 15.07 6.18
N PHE A 464 -14.01 14.56 5.82
CA PHE A 464 -13.86 13.17 5.44
C PHE A 464 -14.00 12.26 6.67
N ALA A 465 -14.28 10.99 6.47
CA ALA A 465 -14.12 10.00 7.52
C ALA A 465 -12.66 9.97 8.00
N LYS A 466 -12.44 9.69 9.29
CA LYS A 466 -11.09 9.55 9.83
C LYS A 466 -10.35 8.44 9.08
N ASN A 467 -9.17 8.72 8.54
CA ASN A 467 -8.30 7.73 7.93
C ASN A 467 -7.26 7.24 8.95
N GLN A 468 -7.41 6.01 9.43
CA GLN A 468 -6.55 5.38 10.45
C GLN A 468 -5.42 4.53 9.86
N ARG A 469 -5.38 4.34 8.53
CA ARG A 469 -4.48 3.38 7.86
C ARG A 469 -3.01 3.58 8.21
N LEU A 470 -2.57 4.84 8.37
CA LEU A 470 -1.18 5.14 8.68
C LEU A 470 -0.84 4.80 10.14
N ASP A 471 -1.75 5.07 11.09
CA ASP A 471 -1.58 4.70 12.49
C ASP A 471 -1.61 3.17 12.69
N ASP A 472 -2.57 2.49 12.05
CA ASP A 472 -2.65 1.02 12.07
C ASP A 472 -1.36 0.37 11.54
N LEU A 473 -0.80 0.90 10.45
CA LEU A 473 0.48 0.44 9.92
C LEU A 473 1.62 0.60 10.94
N LYS A 474 1.69 1.76 11.61
CA LYS A 474 2.73 2.08 12.60
C LYS A 474 2.61 1.23 13.87
N HIS A 475 1.41 0.79 14.20
CA HIS A 475 1.14 -0.13 15.32
C HIS A 475 1.22 -1.61 14.96
N SER A 476 1.43 -1.95 13.70
CA SER A 476 1.60 -3.34 13.27
C SER A 476 2.68 -4.03 14.09
N GLN A 477 2.34 -5.21 14.65
CA GLN A 477 3.29 -6.04 15.39
C GLN A 477 3.97 -7.08 14.49
N GLU A 478 3.63 -7.10 13.21
CA GLU A 478 4.15 -8.10 12.28
C GLU A 478 5.62 -7.80 11.93
N LYS A 479 6.44 -8.82 12.07
CA LYS A 479 7.79 -8.79 11.52
C LYS A 479 7.64 -9.01 10.02
N PHE A 480 7.89 -7.98 9.22
CA PHE A 480 7.81 -8.02 7.75
C PHE A 480 8.85 -8.93 7.09
N ASP A 481 9.65 -9.59 7.87
CA ASP A 481 10.66 -10.50 7.38
C ASP A 481 10.27 -11.93 7.77
N ALA A 482 9.65 -12.64 6.82
CA ALA A 482 9.35 -14.06 6.97
C ALA A 482 10.63 -14.89 7.31
N ASP A 483 11.80 -14.37 6.93
CA ASP A 483 13.10 -14.99 7.18
C ASP A 483 13.71 -14.58 8.54
N GLY A 484 13.08 -13.70 9.30
CA GLY A 484 13.55 -13.28 10.63
C GLY A 484 14.85 -12.46 10.64
N LYS A 485 15.27 -11.94 9.47
CA LYS A 485 16.56 -11.26 9.30
C LYS A 485 16.55 -9.78 9.69
N CYS A 486 15.37 -9.14 9.70
CA CYS A 486 15.25 -7.75 10.10
C CYS A 486 14.66 -7.62 11.49
N SER A 487 15.48 -7.18 12.46
CA SER A 487 15.04 -6.95 13.84
C SER A 487 14.16 -5.71 14.01
N ALA A 488 14.09 -4.84 12.98
CA ALA A 488 13.46 -3.54 13.04
C ALA A 488 12.87 -3.16 11.67
N PRO A 489 11.65 -3.64 11.32
CA PRO A 489 11.05 -3.37 10.04
C PRO A 489 10.72 -1.89 9.86
N THR A 490 10.91 -1.38 8.65
CA THR A 490 10.54 -0.04 8.22
C THR A 490 9.52 -0.17 7.10
N TYR A 491 8.42 0.57 7.20
CA TYR A 491 7.27 0.49 6.29
C TYR A 491 7.13 1.72 5.41
N ILE A 492 8.22 2.41 5.14
CA ILE A 492 8.21 3.67 4.37
C ILE A 492 7.49 3.51 3.03
N ASP A 493 7.66 2.37 2.34
CA ASP A 493 6.96 2.11 1.08
C ASP A 493 5.42 2.18 1.24
N ALA A 494 4.89 1.54 2.27
CA ALA A 494 3.46 1.53 2.56
C ALA A 494 2.97 2.87 3.14
N GLU A 495 3.78 3.56 3.96
CA GLU A 495 3.47 4.92 4.44
C GLU A 495 3.30 5.87 3.25
N LEU A 496 4.22 5.84 2.28
CA LEU A 496 4.16 6.67 1.08
C LEU A 496 2.93 6.35 0.22
N GLU A 497 2.55 5.09 0.09
CA GLU A 497 1.34 4.68 -0.64
C GLU A 497 0.05 5.18 0.05
N ILE A 498 -0.05 5.05 1.37
CA ILE A 498 -1.20 5.55 2.14
C ILE A 498 -1.34 7.06 1.98
N ILE A 499 -0.22 7.79 2.08
CA ILE A 499 -0.22 9.25 1.94
C ILE A 499 -0.57 9.66 0.50
N ALA A 500 -0.04 8.96 -0.51
CA ALA A 500 -0.38 9.23 -1.90
C ALA A 500 -1.88 9.03 -2.17
N SER A 501 -2.46 7.95 -1.64
CA SER A 501 -3.91 7.69 -1.73
C SER A 501 -4.73 8.79 -1.07
N ALA A 502 -4.30 9.30 0.10
CA ALA A 502 -4.98 10.40 0.77
C ALA A 502 -4.94 11.71 -0.06
N VAL A 503 -3.79 12.03 -0.68
CA VAL A 503 -3.67 13.21 -1.56
C VAL A 503 -4.51 13.03 -2.83
N GLU A 504 -4.62 11.83 -3.36
CA GLU A 504 -5.48 11.52 -4.51
C GLU A 504 -6.98 11.68 -4.17
N GLU A 505 -7.39 11.20 -3.00
CA GLU A 505 -8.76 11.38 -2.49
C GLU A 505 -9.10 12.88 -2.33
N ILE A 506 -8.16 13.68 -1.80
CA ILE A 506 -8.29 15.13 -1.72
C ILE A 506 -8.44 15.75 -3.12
N LYS A 507 -7.58 15.36 -4.07
CA LYS A 507 -7.68 15.80 -5.48
C LYS A 507 -9.06 15.52 -6.05
N ASN A 508 -9.58 14.30 -5.84
CA ASN A 508 -10.88 13.89 -6.37
C ASN A 508 -12.01 14.74 -5.80
N SER A 509 -12.01 15.01 -4.50
CA SER A 509 -13.00 15.89 -3.85
C SER A 509 -12.96 17.31 -4.41
N LEU A 510 -11.77 17.88 -4.61
CA LEU A 510 -11.58 19.20 -5.21
C LEU A 510 -12.01 19.23 -6.70
N ALA A 511 -11.70 18.19 -7.47
CA ALA A 511 -12.01 18.09 -8.89
C ALA A 511 -13.52 18.03 -9.16
N VAL A 512 -14.28 17.32 -8.33
CA VAL A 512 -15.74 17.26 -8.42
C VAL A 512 -16.45 18.43 -7.73
N ARG A 513 -15.69 19.39 -7.20
CA ARG A 513 -16.18 20.56 -6.47
C ARG A 513 -17.03 20.22 -5.22
N ASP A 514 -16.73 19.08 -4.61
CA ASP A 514 -17.27 18.71 -3.30
C ASP A 514 -16.71 19.64 -2.19
N ALA A 515 -15.54 20.21 -2.42
CA ALA A 515 -14.95 21.26 -1.61
C ALA A 515 -14.16 22.25 -2.50
N GLU A 516 -14.05 23.52 -2.10
CA GLU A 516 -13.14 24.50 -2.72
C GLU A 516 -11.73 24.38 -2.14
N LYS A 517 -11.63 24.01 -0.89
CA LYS A 517 -10.40 23.83 -0.14
C LYS A 517 -10.51 22.60 0.75
N VAL A 518 -9.41 21.87 0.89
CA VAL A 518 -9.27 20.76 1.85
C VAL A 518 -8.10 21.04 2.77
N ILE A 519 -8.31 20.86 4.07
CA ILE A 519 -7.25 20.93 5.08
C ILE A 519 -6.90 19.54 5.53
N LEU A 520 -5.68 19.09 5.23
CA LEU A 520 -5.12 17.85 5.74
C LEU A 520 -4.34 18.13 7.02
N THR A 521 -4.63 17.38 8.07
CA THR A 521 -3.88 17.41 9.33
C THR A 521 -3.93 16.07 10.04
N SER A 522 -3.27 15.98 11.19
CA SER A 522 -3.23 14.81 12.05
C SER A 522 -3.44 15.17 13.52
N ASP A 523 -3.76 14.19 14.31
CA ASP A 523 -3.79 14.29 15.78
C ASP A 523 -2.39 14.29 16.39
N HIS A 524 -1.46 13.47 15.87
CA HIS A 524 -0.04 13.38 16.26
C HIS A 524 0.79 12.82 15.12
N GLY A 525 2.10 12.83 15.28
CA GLY A 525 3.02 12.02 14.49
C GLY A 525 3.46 10.77 15.25
N ALA A 526 4.51 10.10 14.78
CA ALA A 526 5.08 8.94 15.46
C ALA A 526 6.60 8.89 15.27
N SER A 527 7.30 8.18 16.17
CA SER A 527 8.74 8.07 16.17
C SER A 527 9.20 6.64 15.92
N ARG A 528 9.92 6.45 14.81
CA ARG A 528 10.70 5.25 14.54
C ARG A 528 11.89 5.13 15.48
N LEU A 529 12.55 6.25 15.74
CA LEU A 529 13.78 6.27 16.51
C LEU A 529 13.54 6.00 17.99
N ALA A 530 12.38 6.34 18.51
CA ALA A 530 11.99 5.96 19.87
C ALA A 530 11.82 4.43 20.02
N VAL A 531 11.54 3.70 18.94
CA VAL A 531 11.56 2.24 18.91
C VAL A 531 12.99 1.70 18.80
N MET A 532 13.80 2.29 17.92
CA MET A 532 15.17 1.83 17.69
C MET A 532 16.09 2.09 18.87
N TYR A 533 15.96 3.26 19.50
CA TYR A 533 16.87 3.75 20.53
C TYR A 533 16.27 3.70 21.94
N GLY A 534 14.97 3.46 22.06
CA GLY A 534 14.23 3.51 23.30
C GLY A 534 14.80 2.53 24.33
N ARG A 535 15.16 3.07 25.50
CA ARG A 535 15.58 2.28 26.66
C ARG A 535 14.56 2.45 27.76
N GLU A 536 14.34 1.38 28.52
CA GLU A 536 13.55 1.49 29.73
C GLU A 536 14.30 2.34 30.77
N ASN A 537 13.63 3.36 31.25
CA ASN A 537 14.15 4.15 32.36
C ASN A 537 13.86 3.45 33.71
N LYS A 538 14.35 4.03 34.81
CA LYS A 538 14.19 3.47 36.18
C LYS A 538 12.77 3.55 36.72
N PHE A 539 11.86 4.28 36.08
CA PHE A 539 10.50 4.50 36.54
C PHE A 539 9.56 3.46 35.97
N LYS A 540 8.96 2.66 36.84
CA LYS A 540 8.06 1.57 36.45
C LYS A 540 6.61 2.01 36.56
N MET A 541 5.86 1.87 35.47
CA MET A 541 4.42 2.13 35.41
C MET A 541 3.63 1.05 36.16
N ARG A 542 2.55 1.45 36.82
CA ARG A 542 1.56 0.52 37.41
C ARG A 542 0.64 -0.05 36.33
N SER A 543 0.27 0.73 35.34
CA SER A 543 -0.53 0.32 34.16
C SER A 543 0.32 -0.43 33.12
N VAL A 544 0.81 -1.61 33.50
CA VAL A 544 1.70 -2.41 32.65
C VAL A 544 0.99 -2.86 31.37
N GLY A 545 1.60 -2.56 30.22
CA GLY A 545 1.11 -2.98 28.90
C GLY A 545 -0.04 -2.16 28.31
N GLU A 546 -0.59 -1.19 29.05
CA GLU A 546 -1.70 -0.36 28.57
C GLU A 546 -1.23 0.74 27.59
N HIS A 547 -0.05 1.32 27.85
CA HIS A 547 0.53 2.40 27.07
C HIS A 547 1.90 2.00 26.51
N SER A 548 2.35 2.70 25.48
CA SER A 548 3.67 2.47 24.84
C SER A 548 4.87 2.73 25.76
N GLY A 549 4.64 3.38 26.91
CA GLY A 549 5.70 3.84 27.81
C GLY A 549 6.32 5.17 27.40
N ARG A 550 5.82 5.85 26.36
CA ARG A 550 6.22 7.22 26.00
C ARG A 550 5.59 8.27 26.93
N CYS A 551 4.46 7.92 27.52
CA CYS A 551 3.81 8.64 28.61
C CYS A 551 3.26 7.64 29.62
N CYS A 552 2.96 8.12 30.83
CA CYS A 552 2.21 7.37 31.83
C CYS A 552 1.35 8.33 32.69
N PRO A 553 0.21 7.87 33.22
CA PRO A 553 -0.57 8.64 34.18
C PRO A 553 0.27 9.11 35.37
N ILE A 554 0.05 10.30 35.86
CA ILE A 554 0.84 10.87 37.00
C ILE A 554 0.80 9.94 38.20
N ASN A 555 -0.37 9.37 38.49
CA ASN A 555 -0.60 8.51 39.65
C ASN A 555 0.07 7.14 39.51
N ASP A 556 0.63 6.82 38.34
CA ASP A 556 1.32 5.54 38.08
C ASP A 556 2.74 5.49 38.65
N LEU A 557 3.31 6.64 38.99
CA LEU A 557 4.66 6.75 39.54
C LEU A 557 4.64 7.28 40.98
N ASP A 558 5.52 6.72 41.80
CA ASP A 558 5.67 7.18 43.21
C ASP A 558 6.52 8.45 43.35
N ALA A 559 7.24 8.82 42.28
CA ALA A 559 8.12 9.97 42.27
C ALA A 559 8.09 10.67 40.90
N ARG A 560 8.31 11.98 40.88
CA ARG A 560 8.44 12.77 39.67
C ARG A 560 9.66 12.35 38.89
N PRO A 561 9.52 11.95 37.60
CA PRO A 561 10.66 11.62 36.75
C PRO A 561 11.36 12.90 36.26
N ASP A 562 12.70 12.94 36.37
CA ASP A 562 13.52 14.09 35.95
C ASP A 562 13.47 14.32 34.43
N CYS A 563 13.23 13.24 33.66
CA CYS A 563 13.25 13.21 32.21
C CYS A 563 11.88 13.50 31.55
N ALA A 564 10.82 13.73 32.35
CA ALA A 564 9.47 13.91 31.84
C ALA A 564 8.84 15.24 32.27
N SER A 565 7.88 15.75 31.50
CA SER A 565 7.00 16.84 31.86
C SER A 565 5.65 16.34 32.32
N GLU A 566 5.02 17.10 33.14
CA GLU A 566 3.62 16.93 33.52
C GLU A 566 2.74 17.64 32.50
N GLU A 567 1.91 16.89 31.79
CA GLU A 567 1.02 17.38 30.73
C GLU A 567 -0.32 16.63 30.80
N ASN A 568 -1.42 17.35 30.98
CA ASN A 568 -2.79 16.80 30.98
C ASN A 568 -2.98 15.55 31.85
N GLY A 569 -2.37 15.50 33.03
CA GLY A 569 -2.46 14.36 33.95
C GLY A 569 -1.52 13.19 33.65
N TYR A 570 -0.54 13.42 32.79
CA TYR A 570 0.48 12.41 32.38
C TYR A 570 1.89 12.93 32.58
N TRP A 571 2.82 12.05 32.86
CA TRP A 571 4.25 12.25 32.68
C TRP A 571 4.60 11.93 31.23
N VAL A 572 5.18 12.87 30.49
CA VAL A 572 5.47 12.75 29.06
C VAL A 572 6.96 12.88 28.80
N LEU A 573 7.54 11.90 28.09
CA LEU A 573 8.95 11.87 27.72
C LEU A 573 9.19 12.62 26.41
N ALA A 574 10.21 13.49 26.37
CA ALA A 574 10.62 14.22 25.18
C ALA A 574 11.91 13.67 24.53
N ASN A 575 12.59 12.72 25.18
CA ASN A 575 13.69 11.93 24.62
C ASN A 575 13.18 10.59 24.07
N TYR A 576 14.08 9.70 23.64
CA TYR A 576 13.69 8.39 23.10
C TYR A 576 13.45 7.29 24.16
N ASP A 577 13.68 7.57 25.45
CA ASP A 577 13.44 6.59 26.50
C ASP A 577 11.95 6.22 26.64
N ARG A 578 11.69 5.16 27.38
CA ARG A 578 10.35 4.74 27.76
C ARG A 578 10.28 4.40 29.25
N PHE A 579 9.13 4.58 29.84
CA PHE A 579 8.84 4.09 31.18
C PHE A 579 8.83 2.56 31.19
N SER A 580 9.40 1.97 32.24
CA SER A 580 9.44 0.50 32.39
C SER A 580 8.03 -0.05 32.56
N GLY A 581 7.73 -1.16 31.88
CA GLY A 581 6.40 -1.77 31.83
C GLY A 581 5.51 -1.28 30.68
N GLY A 582 5.98 -0.37 29.85
CA GLY A 582 5.27 0.03 28.63
C GLY A 582 5.17 -1.09 27.60
N ARG A 583 4.09 -1.08 26.79
CA ARG A 583 3.92 -1.99 25.67
C ARG A 583 5.02 -1.78 24.63
N LEU A 584 5.64 -2.86 24.18
CA LEU A 584 6.64 -2.81 23.13
C LEU A 584 5.99 -2.55 21.77
N SER A 585 6.58 -1.65 21.00
CA SER A 585 6.27 -1.44 19.57
C SER A 585 7.44 -1.92 18.72
N SER A 586 7.15 -2.45 17.54
CA SER A 586 8.17 -2.93 16.60
C SER A 586 8.42 -1.97 15.43
N VAL A 587 7.45 -1.14 15.07
CA VAL A 587 7.51 -0.23 13.92
C VAL A 587 7.76 1.21 14.37
N GLU A 588 6.75 1.89 14.84
CA GLU A 588 6.82 3.24 15.37
C GLU A 588 6.01 3.36 16.65
N VAL A 589 6.22 4.45 17.37
CA VAL A 589 5.53 4.70 18.63
C VAL A 589 5.22 6.18 18.76
N HIS A 590 4.14 6.48 19.45
CA HIS A 590 3.71 7.82 19.84
C HIS A 590 3.32 7.88 21.33
N GLY A 591 2.93 9.04 21.83
CA GLY A 591 2.59 9.30 23.23
C GLY A 591 3.61 10.19 23.93
N GLY A 592 4.79 10.38 23.33
CA GLY A 592 5.85 11.26 23.82
C GLY A 592 5.80 12.66 23.24
N ALA A 593 6.90 13.37 23.37
CA ALA A 593 7.07 14.75 22.94
C ALA A 593 8.37 14.97 22.12
N THR A 594 8.86 13.95 21.42
CA THR A 594 9.89 14.17 20.41
C THR A 594 9.31 14.98 19.25
N LEU A 595 10.15 15.65 18.46
CA LEU A 595 9.66 16.52 17.39
C LEU A 595 8.80 15.78 16.37
N GLU A 596 9.14 14.53 16.03
CA GLU A 596 8.39 13.69 15.13
C GLU A 596 7.07 13.15 15.70
N GLU A 597 6.92 13.10 17.05
CA GLU A 597 5.66 12.74 17.70
C GLU A 597 4.71 13.94 17.81
N ILE A 598 5.24 15.12 18.17
CA ILE A 598 4.41 16.28 18.54
C ILE A 598 4.13 17.23 17.38
N LEU A 599 5.03 17.36 16.39
CA LEU A 599 4.81 18.26 15.27
C LEU A 599 3.94 17.60 14.20
N VAL A 600 2.88 18.29 13.84
CA VAL A 600 1.91 17.84 12.84
C VAL A 600 1.75 18.87 11.72
N PRO A 601 1.49 18.46 10.49
CA PRO A 601 1.23 19.39 9.41
C PRO A 601 -0.20 19.93 9.47
N VAL A 602 -0.39 21.15 9.00
CA VAL A 602 -1.67 21.71 8.59
C VAL A 602 -1.50 22.16 7.14
N ILE A 603 -2.09 21.42 6.21
CA ILE A 603 -1.87 21.61 4.78
C ILE A 603 -3.17 22.01 4.12
N GLU A 604 -3.19 23.23 3.55
CA GLU A 604 -4.29 23.71 2.72
C GLU A 604 -4.08 23.29 1.27
N PHE A 605 -5.04 22.53 0.71
CA PHE A 605 -5.06 22.15 -0.70
C PHE A 605 -6.12 22.92 -1.46
N SER A 606 -5.76 23.30 -2.69
CA SER A 606 -6.67 23.85 -3.71
C SER A 606 -6.22 23.42 -5.10
N LEU A 607 -7.10 23.54 -6.11
CA LEU A 607 -6.72 23.27 -7.50
C LEU A 607 -5.71 24.33 -8.00
N ALA A 608 -4.67 23.90 -8.70
CA ALA A 608 -3.74 24.81 -9.36
C ALA A 608 -4.46 25.58 -10.48
N GLY A 609 -4.34 26.92 -10.48
CA GLY A 609 -4.99 27.77 -11.47
C GLY A 609 -6.25 28.50 -10.98
N VAL A 610 -6.71 28.27 -9.77
CA VAL A 610 -7.68 29.14 -9.09
C VAL A 610 -6.90 30.22 -8.36
N GLU A 611 -6.85 31.44 -8.90
CA GLU A 611 -6.25 32.59 -8.18
C GLU A 611 -7.00 32.79 -6.87
N THR A 612 -6.35 32.46 -5.77
CA THR A 612 -6.81 32.87 -4.44
C THR A 612 -6.63 34.39 -4.35
N PRO A 613 -7.64 35.17 -3.93
CA PRO A 613 -7.44 36.59 -3.65
C PRO A 613 -6.23 36.76 -2.75
N ALA A 614 -5.35 37.69 -3.09
CA ALA A 614 -4.11 37.93 -2.37
C ALA A 614 -4.37 37.99 -0.86
N ALA A 615 -3.81 37.04 -0.14
CA ALA A 615 -3.84 37.05 1.32
C ALA A 615 -3.26 38.38 1.80
N GLU A 616 -3.98 39.05 2.68
CA GLU A 616 -3.46 40.21 3.42
C GLU A 616 -2.06 39.88 3.94
N LYS A 617 -1.15 40.81 3.74
CA LYS A 617 0.24 40.68 4.21
C LYS A 617 0.23 40.32 5.68
N ILE A 618 0.63 39.09 5.98
CA ILE A 618 0.93 38.66 7.35
C ILE A 618 2.00 39.62 7.88
N PRO A 619 1.83 40.21 9.07
CA PRO A 619 2.87 41.01 9.68
C PRO A 619 4.15 40.20 9.77
N ALA A 620 5.27 40.80 9.43
CA ALA A 620 6.58 40.21 9.47
C ALA A 620 6.80 39.47 10.80
N PRO A 621 7.47 38.31 10.81
CA PRO A 621 7.84 37.65 12.04
C PRO A 621 8.61 38.63 12.91
N LEU A 622 8.29 38.66 14.19
CA LEU A 622 9.02 39.45 15.20
C LEU A 622 10.52 39.24 15.00
N GLU A 623 11.18 40.22 14.40
CA GLU A 623 12.63 40.37 14.42
C GLU A 623 13.04 40.55 15.89
N ASN A 624 14.09 39.83 16.27
CA ASN A 624 14.80 39.79 17.55
C ASN A 624 14.41 38.60 18.45
N LEU A 625 15.03 37.49 18.17
CA LEU A 625 15.50 36.49 19.13
C LEU A 625 16.61 35.65 18.49
N ASP A 626 17.63 36.37 17.98
CA ASP A 626 18.96 35.81 17.68
C ASP A 626 19.75 35.77 19.00
N GLU A 627 19.49 34.83 19.86
CA GLU A 627 20.45 34.43 20.88
C GLU A 627 20.51 32.90 20.95
N GLY A 628 21.54 32.38 20.36
CA GLY A 628 22.19 31.13 20.76
C GLY A 628 21.62 29.84 20.23
N PHE A 629 21.72 29.61 18.93
CA PHE A 629 21.61 28.26 18.39
C PHE A 629 22.77 27.98 17.42
N ASP A 630 23.93 27.71 17.99
CA ASP A 630 24.98 26.99 17.26
C ASP A 630 24.68 25.49 17.35
N PHE A 631 24.31 24.88 16.22
CA PHE A 631 23.79 23.52 16.18
C PHE A 631 24.86 22.48 15.84
N PHE A 632 26.01 22.92 15.32
CA PHE A 632 27.06 22.01 14.86
C PHE A 632 28.45 22.65 15.06
N GLU A 633 29.08 22.38 16.16
CA GLU A 633 30.53 22.14 16.29
C GLU A 633 30.79 20.72 16.78
#